data_550c0fd5277143c26e52911fcdefbcf1
#
_entry.id   550c0fd5277143c26e52911fcdefbcf1
#
_cell.length_a   1.000
_cell.length_b   1.000
_cell.length_c   1.000
_cell.angle_alpha   90.00
_cell.angle_beta   90.00
_cell.angle_gamma   90.00
#
_symmetry.space_group_name_H-M   'P 1'
#
loop_
_entity.id
_entity.type
_entity.pdbx_description
1 polymer ?
#
loop_
_entity_poly.entity_id
_entity_poly.type
_entity_poly.pdbx_seq_one_letter_code
_entity_poly.pdbx_strand_id
1 'polypeptide(L)'
;MNPPPSAADSAHPKPKRSMWVFWMIVLVTAGPFVASTFFFYVVKPQGKPSYGQLIQPQRPVPALQLTTLSGKAVDLRKYNGYWLMIVAGPAACDKACQTLLFDIRQFFLAAGDDRYRVARVWLVTDSGPVNPGVFEPAEGTLILRAQPEQLKHWLPLAPGETLEGPIWLVDPLGNLMMRFPSNPDPLKALAVFKKLLYNTAGWKAKHLEPLP
;
A
#
# COMPACT_ATOMS: atom_id res chain seq x y z
N MET A 1 6.28 -1.01 -99.35
CA MET A 1 6.92 -0.84 -98.07
C MET A 1 5.96 -0.04 -97.16
N ASN A 2 5.28 -0.74 -96.29
CA ASN A 2 4.37 -0.09 -95.30
C ASN A 2 5.20 0.26 -94.01
N PRO A 3 5.00 1.44 -93.45
CA PRO A 3 5.66 1.78 -92.15
C PRO A 3 4.92 1.06 -91.03
N PRO A 4 5.65 0.73 -89.96
CA PRO A 4 5.08 0.06 -88.79
C PRO A 4 4.13 1.00 -88.00
N PRO A 5 3.15 0.48 -87.29
CA PRO A 5 2.18 1.26 -86.52
C PRO A 5 2.89 1.84 -85.23
N SER A 6 2.65 3.12 -85.03
CA SER A 6 3.07 3.89 -83.90
C SER A 6 2.49 3.30 -82.60
N ALA A 7 3.39 3.10 -81.59
CA ALA A 7 3.00 2.65 -80.28
C ALA A 7 2.10 3.70 -79.60
N ALA A 8 0.85 3.31 -79.36
CA ALA A 8 -0.11 4.10 -78.60
C ALA A 8 0.38 4.21 -77.15
N ASP A 9 0.66 5.42 -76.78
CA ASP A 9 1.00 5.80 -75.38
C ASP A 9 -0.19 5.53 -74.44
N SER A 10 -0.10 4.39 -73.73
CA SER A 10 -1.08 4.02 -72.73
C SER A 10 -0.88 4.85 -71.48
N ALA A 11 -1.46 6.04 -71.47
CA ALA A 11 -1.55 6.87 -70.31
C ALA A 11 -2.35 6.15 -69.19
N HIS A 12 -1.65 5.50 -68.30
CA HIS A 12 -2.25 4.98 -67.08
C HIS A 12 -2.84 6.13 -66.26
N PRO A 13 -4.15 6.13 -65.93
CA PRO A 13 -4.74 7.16 -65.09
C PRO A 13 -4.10 7.09 -63.69
N LYS A 14 -3.43 8.15 -63.26
CA LYS A 14 -2.89 8.26 -61.88
C LYS A 14 -4.05 8.10 -60.91
N PRO A 15 -3.98 7.17 -59.95
CA PRO A 15 -5.03 6.97 -58.98
C PRO A 15 -5.19 8.26 -58.18
N LYS A 16 -6.36 8.86 -58.20
CA LYS A 16 -6.73 9.96 -57.27
C LYS A 16 -6.68 9.36 -55.88
N ARG A 17 -5.58 9.53 -55.16
CA ARG A 17 -5.46 9.14 -53.77
C ARG A 17 -6.54 9.87 -53.00
N SER A 18 -7.56 9.16 -52.59
CA SER A 18 -8.67 9.72 -51.84
C SER A 18 -8.14 10.26 -50.51
N MET A 19 -8.25 11.58 -50.31
CA MET A 19 -7.95 12.24 -49.03
C MET A 19 -8.68 11.55 -47.85
N TRP A 20 -9.77 10.88 -48.13
CA TRP A 20 -10.53 10.12 -47.14
C TRP A 20 -9.73 8.92 -46.57
N VAL A 21 -8.97 8.21 -47.42
CA VAL A 21 -8.10 7.11 -46.96
C VAL A 21 -6.99 7.63 -46.04
N PHE A 22 -6.42 8.80 -46.36
CA PHE A 22 -5.43 9.46 -45.50
C PHE A 22 -6.01 9.77 -44.11
N TRP A 23 -7.19 10.39 -44.06
CA TRP A 23 -7.85 10.72 -42.77
C TRP A 23 -8.27 9.47 -41.99
N MET A 24 -8.68 8.40 -42.65
CA MET A 24 -8.96 7.12 -42.00
C MET A 24 -7.70 6.54 -41.32
N ILE A 25 -6.57 6.58 -42.00
CA ILE A 25 -5.31 6.10 -41.43
C ILE A 25 -4.93 6.95 -40.21
N VAL A 26 -5.02 8.28 -40.31
CA VAL A 26 -4.76 9.19 -39.21
C VAL A 26 -5.67 8.90 -38.02
N LEU A 27 -6.96 8.68 -38.26
CA LEU A 27 -7.93 8.41 -37.19
C LEU A 27 -7.65 7.07 -36.50
N VAL A 28 -7.32 6.02 -37.27
CA VAL A 28 -7.00 4.70 -36.68
C VAL A 28 -5.69 4.73 -35.90
N THR A 29 -4.69 5.49 -36.34
CA THR A 29 -3.41 5.57 -35.65
C THR A 29 -3.41 6.55 -34.46
N ALA A 30 -4.02 7.71 -34.62
CA ALA A 30 -4.06 8.75 -33.55
C ALA A 30 -5.22 8.51 -32.56
N GLY A 31 -6.32 7.86 -32.99
CA GLY A 31 -7.50 7.62 -32.16
C GLY A 31 -7.21 6.96 -30.82
N PRO A 32 -6.45 5.87 -30.75
CA PRO A 32 -6.11 5.22 -29.47
C PRO A 32 -5.34 6.14 -28.52
N PHE A 33 -4.42 6.97 -29.03
CA PHE A 33 -3.66 7.92 -28.20
C PHE A 33 -4.57 9.01 -27.64
N VAL A 34 -5.42 9.59 -28.47
CA VAL A 34 -6.38 10.61 -28.04
C VAL A 34 -7.37 10.02 -27.03
N ALA A 35 -7.91 8.83 -27.31
CA ALA A 35 -8.81 8.13 -26.42
C ALA A 35 -8.13 7.81 -25.07
N SER A 36 -6.92 7.26 -25.09
CA SER A 36 -6.16 6.96 -23.87
C SER A 36 -5.91 8.22 -23.04
N THR A 37 -5.48 9.31 -23.67
CA THR A 37 -5.25 10.58 -23.00
C THR A 37 -6.55 11.14 -22.40
N PHE A 38 -7.63 11.08 -23.17
CA PHE A 38 -8.95 11.52 -22.69
C PHE A 38 -9.41 10.70 -21.48
N PHE A 39 -9.34 9.37 -21.55
CA PHE A 39 -9.72 8.50 -20.42
C PHE A 39 -8.83 8.76 -19.20
N PHE A 40 -7.54 8.98 -19.39
CA PHE A 40 -6.62 9.24 -18.28
C PHE A 40 -6.89 10.58 -17.57
N TYR A 41 -7.10 11.67 -18.32
CA TYR A 41 -7.25 13.00 -17.73
C TYR A 41 -8.69 13.36 -17.37
N VAL A 42 -9.67 12.91 -18.16
CA VAL A 42 -11.09 13.29 -17.97
C VAL A 42 -11.84 12.28 -17.11
N VAL A 43 -11.75 11.00 -17.45
CA VAL A 43 -12.50 9.95 -16.73
C VAL A 43 -11.85 9.63 -15.39
N LYS A 44 -10.50 9.80 -15.28
CA LYS A 44 -9.72 9.51 -14.07
C LYS A 44 -10.25 8.24 -13.38
N PRO A 45 -9.99 7.05 -13.92
CA PRO A 45 -10.53 5.83 -13.35
C PRO A 45 -10.13 5.77 -11.87
N GLN A 46 -11.10 6.04 -11.02
CA GLN A 46 -10.90 5.86 -9.58
C GLN A 46 -10.74 4.36 -9.37
N GLY A 47 -9.54 3.95 -8.95
CA GLY A 47 -9.30 2.57 -8.56
C GLY A 47 -10.40 2.14 -7.60
N LYS A 48 -10.87 0.89 -7.72
CA LYS A 48 -11.88 0.35 -6.77
C LYS A 48 -11.40 0.67 -5.35
N PRO A 49 -12.26 1.22 -4.48
CA PRO A 49 -11.89 1.53 -3.12
C PRO A 49 -11.30 0.25 -2.51
N SER A 50 -10.03 0.33 -2.11
CA SER A 50 -9.38 -0.73 -1.35
C SER A 50 -10.03 -0.81 0.02
N TYR A 51 -10.22 -2.01 0.56
CA TYR A 51 -10.60 -2.15 1.95
C TYR A 51 -9.47 -1.60 2.81
N GLY A 52 -9.67 -0.45 3.42
CA GLY A 52 -8.64 0.34 4.08
C GLY A 52 -8.47 1.70 3.40
N GLN A 53 -8.13 2.69 4.20
CA GLN A 53 -7.97 4.07 3.77
C GLN A 53 -6.50 4.37 3.53
N LEU A 54 -6.17 4.81 2.30
CA LEU A 54 -4.86 5.37 2.00
C LEU A 54 -4.70 6.72 2.69
N ILE A 55 -3.55 6.93 3.30
CA ILE A 55 -3.18 8.18 3.96
C ILE A 55 -2.43 9.05 2.95
N GLN A 56 -3.03 10.17 2.59
CA GLN A 56 -2.45 11.13 1.65
C GLN A 56 -2.51 12.54 2.23
N PRO A 57 -1.38 13.27 2.24
CA PRO A 57 -0.03 12.81 1.88
C PRO A 57 0.50 11.73 2.85
N GLN A 58 1.39 10.87 2.36
CA GLN A 58 2.06 9.88 3.20
C GLN A 58 2.85 10.61 4.31
N ARG A 59 2.87 10.02 5.51
CA ARG A 59 3.53 10.60 6.67
C ARG A 59 4.74 9.77 7.06
N PRO A 60 5.96 10.31 7.04
CA PRO A 60 7.13 9.56 7.51
C PRO A 60 6.99 9.25 9.01
N VAL A 61 7.60 8.14 9.43
CA VAL A 61 7.71 7.80 10.86
C VAL A 61 8.55 8.87 11.57
N PRO A 62 7.97 9.62 12.52
CA PRO A 62 8.73 10.64 13.26
C PRO A 62 9.66 10.00 14.29
N ALA A 63 10.52 10.81 14.91
CA ALA A 63 11.31 10.40 16.05
C ALA A 63 10.39 10.26 17.28
N LEU A 64 9.80 9.09 17.46
CA LEU A 64 8.95 8.78 18.61
C LEU A 64 9.81 8.38 19.82
N GLN A 65 9.39 8.82 21.00
CA GLN A 65 9.97 8.35 22.25
C GLN A 65 9.36 7.00 22.64
N LEU A 66 9.95 5.94 22.13
CA LEU A 66 9.49 4.58 22.40
C LEU A 66 10.44 3.85 23.34
N THR A 67 9.89 3.02 24.20
CA THR A 67 10.67 2.15 25.07
C THR A 67 10.13 0.73 25.08
N THR A 68 11.02 -0.25 25.24
CA THR A 68 10.59 -1.63 25.51
C THR A 68 9.92 -1.71 26.88
N LEU A 69 9.29 -2.83 27.20
CA LEU A 69 8.74 -3.09 28.54
C LEU A 69 9.83 -3.05 29.63
N SER A 70 11.10 -3.34 29.27
CA SER A 70 12.25 -3.22 30.17
C SER A 70 12.85 -1.81 30.26
N GLY A 71 12.25 -0.80 29.61
CA GLY A 71 12.69 0.59 29.64
C GLY A 71 13.79 0.97 28.65
N LYS A 72 14.24 0.05 27.77
CA LYS A 72 15.25 0.36 26.75
C LYS A 72 14.63 1.23 25.64
N ALA A 73 15.28 2.34 25.31
CA ALA A 73 14.84 3.21 24.20
C ALA A 73 14.94 2.49 22.85
N VAL A 74 13.91 2.65 22.02
CA VAL A 74 13.81 2.07 20.67
C VAL A 74 13.39 3.15 19.70
N ASP A 75 14.02 3.14 18.53
CA ASP A 75 13.63 4.00 17.39
C ASP A 75 12.94 3.14 16.32
N LEU A 76 11.69 3.44 16.02
CA LEU A 76 10.92 2.68 15.03
C LEU A 76 11.52 2.79 13.62
N ARG A 77 12.27 3.84 13.32
CA ARG A 77 12.96 4.05 12.03
C ARG A 77 14.06 3.01 11.75
N LYS A 78 14.54 2.30 12.77
CA LYS A 78 15.47 1.17 12.60
C LYS A 78 14.85 0.01 11.83
N TYR A 79 13.53 -0.07 11.82
CA TYR A 79 12.77 -1.10 11.11
C TYR A 79 12.40 -0.69 9.68
N ASN A 80 13.01 0.37 9.13
CA ASN A 80 12.90 0.67 7.71
C ASN A 80 13.37 -0.54 6.90
N GLY A 81 12.62 -0.87 5.85
CA GLY A 81 12.79 -2.11 5.09
C GLY A 81 11.74 -3.17 5.41
N TYR A 82 11.08 -3.06 6.55
CA TYR A 82 9.94 -3.92 6.90
C TYR A 82 8.62 -3.21 6.63
N TRP A 83 7.63 -3.99 6.26
CA TRP A 83 6.24 -3.61 6.43
C TRP A 83 5.88 -3.67 7.91
N LEU A 84 5.52 -2.53 8.50
CA LEU A 84 5.11 -2.51 9.90
C LEU A 84 3.59 -2.55 9.98
N MET A 85 3.05 -3.53 10.66
CA MET A 85 1.66 -3.55 11.11
C MET A 85 1.60 -3.03 12.54
N ILE A 86 0.98 -1.87 12.73
CA ILE A 86 0.96 -1.17 14.00
C ILE A 86 -0.45 -1.21 14.57
N VAL A 87 -0.55 -1.63 15.81
CA VAL A 87 -1.74 -1.53 16.65
C VAL A 87 -1.38 -0.67 17.86
N ALA A 88 -2.27 0.20 18.31
CA ALA A 88 -2.07 1.00 19.52
C ALA A 88 -3.21 0.75 20.51
N GLY A 89 -2.90 0.79 21.80
CA GLY A 89 -3.91 0.59 22.85
C GLY A 89 -3.31 0.51 24.24
N PRO A 90 -4.14 0.49 25.30
CA PRO A 90 -3.70 0.43 26.68
C PRO A 90 -3.06 -0.92 27.03
N ALA A 91 -2.22 -0.93 28.07
CA ALA A 91 -1.58 -2.14 28.60
C ALA A 91 -2.60 -3.21 29.08
N ALA A 92 -3.77 -2.77 29.54
CA ALA A 92 -4.84 -3.65 29.98
C ALA A 92 -5.38 -4.55 28.86
N CYS A 93 -5.28 -4.09 27.62
CA CYS A 93 -5.65 -4.77 26.39
C CYS A 93 -6.88 -5.68 26.55
N ASP A 94 -8.05 -5.14 26.34
CA ASP A 94 -9.33 -5.84 26.44
C ASP A 94 -9.47 -6.92 25.34
N LYS A 95 -10.62 -7.56 25.28
CA LYS A 95 -10.87 -8.62 24.28
C LYS A 95 -10.77 -8.11 22.84
N ALA A 96 -11.19 -6.87 22.57
CA ALA A 96 -11.09 -6.28 21.22
C ALA A 96 -9.63 -6.07 20.82
N CYS A 97 -8.81 -5.51 21.71
CA CYS A 97 -7.38 -5.36 21.54
C CYS A 97 -6.68 -6.72 21.32
N GLN A 98 -7.01 -7.74 22.12
CA GLN A 98 -6.47 -9.10 21.96
C GLN A 98 -6.83 -9.69 20.60
N THR A 99 -8.04 -9.47 20.12
CA THR A 99 -8.48 -9.89 18.78
C THR A 99 -7.64 -9.23 17.70
N LEU A 100 -7.37 -7.93 17.80
CA LEU A 100 -6.51 -7.22 16.84
C LEU A 100 -5.08 -7.76 16.83
N LEU A 101 -4.50 -8.03 18.00
CA LEU A 101 -3.17 -8.64 18.11
C LEU A 101 -3.15 -10.04 17.47
N PHE A 102 -4.19 -10.81 17.68
CA PHE A 102 -4.37 -12.11 17.02
C PHE A 102 -4.48 -11.94 15.50
N ASP A 103 -5.27 -11.00 15.01
CA ASP A 103 -5.46 -10.75 13.58
C ASP A 103 -4.15 -10.37 12.90
N ILE A 104 -3.36 -9.45 13.45
CA ILE A 104 -2.06 -9.10 12.86
C ILE A 104 -1.07 -10.26 12.89
N ARG A 105 -1.18 -11.16 13.90
CA ARG A 105 -0.43 -12.43 13.92
C ARG A 105 -0.86 -13.35 12.80
N GLN A 106 -2.16 -13.48 12.54
CA GLN A 106 -2.69 -14.29 11.43
C GLN A 106 -2.27 -13.71 10.07
N PHE A 107 -2.28 -12.39 9.91
CA PHE A 107 -1.81 -11.74 8.68
C PHE A 107 -0.33 -12.02 8.43
N PHE A 108 0.49 -11.96 9.47
CA PHE A 108 1.90 -12.31 9.40
C PHE A 108 2.11 -13.78 8.98
N LEU A 109 1.40 -14.71 9.60
CA LEU A 109 1.50 -16.13 9.25
C LEU A 109 1.01 -16.40 7.82
N ALA A 110 -0.07 -15.74 7.41
CA ALA A 110 -0.64 -15.86 6.08
C ALA A 110 0.19 -15.19 4.98
N ALA A 111 1.19 -14.36 5.33
CA ALA A 111 2.15 -13.79 4.38
C ALA A 111 3.11 -14.88 3.80
N GLY A 112 3.16 -16.06 4.40
CA GLY A 112 3.96 -17.16 3.90
C GLY A 112 5.45 -16.83 3.80
N ASP A 113 6.01 -16.97 2.61
CA ASP A 113 7.44 -16.70 2.38
C ASP A 113 7.78 -15.21 2.49
N ASP A 114 6.81 -14.30 2.34
CA ASP A 114 7.03 -12.84 2.49
C ASP A 114 7.05 -12.37 3.96
N ARG A 115 6.77 -13.26 4.93
CA ARG A 115 6.71 -12.88 6.36
C ARG A 115 7.99 -12.26 6.90
N TYR A 116 9.17 -12.61 6.35
CA TYR A 116 10.45 -12.02 6.75
C TYR A 116 10.53 -10.52 6.47
N ARG A 117 9.63 -9.98 5.65
CA ARG A 117 9.51 -8.54 5.31
C ARG A 117 8.49 -7.81 6.18
N VAL A 118 7.88 -8.49 7.14
CA VAL A 118 6.76 -7.98 7.92
C VAL A 118 7.13 -7.96 9.40
N ALA A 119 6.94 -6.83 10.05
CA ALA A 119 7.07 -6.67 11.49
C ALA A 119 5.72 -6.28 12.10
N ARG A 120 5.42 -6.82 13.26
CA ARG A 120 4.23 -6.50 14.03
C ARG A 120 4.64 -5.64 15.23
N VAL A 121 3.92 -4.57 15.46
CA VAL A 121 4.23 -3.61 16.52
C VAL A 121 2.96 -3.31 17.30
N TRP A 122 3.01 -3.46 18.61
CA TRP A 122 1.99 -2.96 19.51
C TRP A 122 2.54 -1.78 20.31
N LEU A 123 1.92 -0.62 20.12
CA LEU A 123 2.25 0.61 20.83
C LEU A 123 1.35 0.74 22.06
N VAL A 124 1.91 0.46 23.21
CA VAL A 124 1.23 0.57 24.50
C VAL A 124 1.17 2.04 24.91
N THR A 125 -0.06 2.55 25.10
CA THR A 125 -0.34 3.99 25.27
C THR A 125 -0.30 4.46 26.72
N ASP A 126 -0.07 3.55 27.67
CA ASP A 126 0.00 3.87 29.10
C ASP A 126 1.22 3.21 29.79
N SER A 127 1.37 3.48 31.09
CA SER A 127 2.42 2.91 31.92
C SER A 127 1.96 1.71 32.77
N GLY A 128 0.70 1.26 32.58
CA GLY A 128 0.12 0.15 33.32
C GLY A 128 0.85 -1.18 33.11
N PRO A 129 0.61 -2.18 33.95
CA PRO A 129 1.10 -3.52 33.71
C PRO A 129 0.44 -4.12 32.48
N VAL A 130 1.23 -4.75 31.63
CA VAL A 130 0.70 -5.46 30.44
C VAL A 130 -0.06 -6.69 30.92
N ASN A 131 -1.29 -6.87 30.43
CA ASN A 131 -2.13 -8.02 30.74
C ASN A 131 -1.42 -9.32 30.29
N PRO A 132 -1.19 -10.31 31.16
CA PRO A 132 -0.56 -11.58 30.79
C PRO A 132 -1.28 -12.32 29.66
N GLY A 133 -2.61 -12.18 29.53
CA GLY A 133 -3.40 -12.81 28.49
C GLY A 133 -3.10 -12.35 27.05
N VAL A 134 -2.29 -11.30 26.90
CA VAL A 134 -1.89 -10.81 25.55
C VAL A 134 -0.64 -11.50 25.01
N PHE A 135 0.15 -12.18 25.84
CA PHE A 135 1.44 -12.73 25.40
C PHE A 135 1.29 -13.81 24.32
N GLU A 136 0.23 -14.60 24.35
CA GLU A 136 -0.05 -15.60 23.31
C GLU A 136 -0.46 -14.94 21.98
N PRO A 137 -1.52 -14.08 21.91
CA PRO A 137 -1.88 -13.42 20.66
C PRO A 137 -0.79 -12.47 20.16
N ALA A 138 0.02 -11.88 21.05
CA ALA A 138 1.11 -10.97 20.71
C ALA A 138 2.46 -11.65 20.46
N GLU A 139 2.53 -12.97 20.46
CA GLU A 139 3.78 -13.71 20.25
C GLU A 139 4.54 -13.23 19.01
N GLY A 140 5.82 -12.84 19.18
CA GLY A 140 6.67 -12.29 18.13
C GLY A 140 6.23 -10.87 17.67
N THR A 141 5.42 -10.17 18.45
CA THR A 141 5.07 -8.78 18.24
C THR A 141 5.98 -7.90 19.09
N LEU A 142 6.52 -6.85 18.46
CA LEU A 142 7.32 -5.85 19.16
C LEU A 142 6.41 -5.00 20.03
N ILE A 143 6.50 -5.18 21.36
CA ILE A 143 5.71 -4.43 22.34
C ILE A 143 6.51 -3.23 22.82
N LEU A 144 6.03 -2.02 22.51
CA LEU A 144 6.71 -0.77 22.84
C LEU A 144 5.75 0.18 23.55
N ARG A 145 6.23 0.83 24.60
CA ARG A 145 5.51 1.94 25.21
C ARG A 145 5.68 3.19 24.39
N ALA A 146 4.61 3.93 24.20
CA ALA A 146 4.57 5.15 23.43
C ALA A 146 3.75 6.23 24.16
N GLN A 147 4.11 7.48 23.95
CA GLN A 147 3.32 8.60 24.47
C GLN A 147 2.10 8.84 23.58
N PRO A 148 0.86 8.80 24.11
CA PRO A 148 -0.36 8.94 23.33
C PRO A 148 -0.40 10.22 22.49
N GLU A 149 0.09 11.33 23.02
CA GLU A 149 0.07 12.62 22.33
C GLU A 149 0.94 12.61 21.07
N GLN A 150 2.13 11.98 21.13
CA GLN A 150 2.98 11.83 19.95
C GLN A 150 2.32 10.96 18.88
N LEU A 151 1.59 9.91 19.29
CA LEU A 151 0.86 9.04 18.38
C LEU A 151 -0.30 9.77 17.72
N LYS A 152 -1.08 10.57 18.46
CA LYS A 152 -2.21 11.36 17.92
C LYS A 152 -1.76 12.36 16.85
N HIS A 153 -0.56 12.93 16.99
CA HIS A 153 0.00 13.83 15.97
C HIS A 153 0.41 13.10 14.68
N TRP A 154 0.85 11.87 14.80
CA TRP A 154 1.34 11.09 13.66
C TRP A 154 0.24 10.27 12.98
N LEU A 155 -0.55 9.56 13.79
CA LEU A 155 -1.60 8.65 13.31
C LEU A 155 -2.87 9.43 13.03
N PRO A 156 -3.38 9.45 11.78
CA PRO A 156 -4.61 10.17 11.47
C PRO A 156 -5.82 9.46 12.06
N LEU A 157 -6.57 10.18 12.88
CA LEU A 157 -7.83 9.75 13.47
C LEU A 157 -8.98 10.55 12.84
N ALA A 158 -10.11 9.90 12.56
CA ALA A 158 -11.33 10.59 12.22
C ALA A 158 -11.95 11.25 13.48
N PRO A 159 -12.83 12.24 13.32
CA PRO A 159 -13.54 12.84 14.45
C PRO A 159 -14.25 11.77 15.30
N GLY A 160 -13.94 11.72 16.60
CA GLY A 160 -14.48 10.73 17.53
C GLY A 160 -13.81 9.36 17.54
N GLU A 161 -12.81 9.12 16.70
CA GLU A 161 -12.01 7.89 16.76
C GLU A 161 -10.92 7.97 17.84
N THR A 162 -10.59 6.82 18.39
CA THR A 162 -9.48 6.63 19.33
C THR A 162 -8.27 5.98 18.64
N LEU A 163 -7.12 5.95 19.32
CA LEU A 163 -5.96 5.20 18.87
C LEU A 163 -6.21 3.69 18.86
N GLU A 164 -7.23 3.24 19.57
CA GLU A 164 -7.60 1.84 19.71
C GLU A 164 -8.50 1.40 18.57
N GLY A 165 -8.22 0.22 18.03
CA GLY A 165 -9.08 -0.41 17.03
C GLY A 165 -8.53 -0.39 15.59
N PRO A 166 -7.99 0.71 15.04
CA PRO A 166 -7.39 0.68 13.73
C PRO A 166 -6.07 -0.11 13.68
N ILE A 167 -5.78 -0.70 12.51
CA ILE A 167 -4.45 -1.23 12.18
C ILE A 167 -3.81 -0.27 11.18
N TRP A 168 -2.63 0.25 11.51
CA TRP A 168 -1.87 1.12 10.61
C TRP A 168 -0.77 0.34 9.91
N LEU A 169 -0.55 0.67 8.64
CA LEU A 169 0.52 0.10 7.82
C LEU A 169 1.55 1.17 7.49
N VAL A 170 2.80 0.87 7.85
CA VAL A 170 3.98 1.63 7.42
C VAL A 170 4.70 0.82 6.35
N ASP A 171 5.08 1.48 5.27
CA ASP A 171 5.78 0.88 4.16
C ASP A 171 7.28 0.67 4.46
N PRO A 172 8.01 -0.11 3.66
CA PRO A 172 9.44 -0.33 3.84
C PRO A 172 10.32 0.92 3.70
N LEU A 173 9.76 2.01 3.17
CA LEU A 173 10.45 3.31 3.09
C LEU A 173 10.28 4.13 4.38
N GLY A 174 9.50 3.63 5.34
CA GLY A 174 9.23 4.30 6.61
C GLY A 174 8.10 5.33 6.54
N ASN A 175 7.16 5.17 5.61
CA ASN A 175 6.01 6.07 5.51
C ASN A 175 4.72 5.37 5.96
N LEU A 176 3.98 6.04 6.82
CA LEU A 176 2.61 5.64 7.14
C LEU A 176 1.74 5.83 5.89
N MET A 177 1.29 4.75 5.28
CA MET A 177 0.62 4.80 4.00
C MET A 177 -0.85 4.42 4.03
N MET A 178 -1.27 3.57 4.96
CA MET A 178 -2.63 3.04 4.99
C MET A 178 -3.08 2.78 6.43
N ARG A 179 -4.39 2.87 6.64
CA ARG A 179 -5.04 2.36 7.85
C ARG A 179 -6.22 1.45 7.50
N PHE A 180 -6.43 0.42 8.26
CA PHE A 180 -7.69 -0.32 8.31
C PHE A 180 -8.62 0.32 9.36
N PRO A 181 -9.94 0.24 9.15
CA PRO A 181 -10.89 0.78 10.11
C PRO A 181 -10.80 0.07 11.48
N SER A 182 -11.38 0.67 12.49
CA SER A 182 -11.59 -0.02 13.78
C SER A 182 -12.42 -1.27 13.57
N ASN A 183 -12.02 -2.38 14.23
CA ASN A 183 -12.64 -3.70 14.08
C ASN A 183 -12.68 -4.16 12.61
N PRO A 184 -11.53 -4.30 11.95
CA PRO A 184 -11.48 -4.64 10.53
C PRO A 184 -12.02 -6.04 10.27
N ASP A 185 -12.65 -6.24 9.10
CA ASP A 185 -12.93 -7.56 8.55
C ASP A 185 -11.60 -8.26 8.23
N PRO A 186 -11.22 -9.34 8.93
CA PRO A 186 -9.89 -9.94 8.80
C PRO A 186 -9.60 -10.44 7.39
N LEU A 187 -10.60 -11.00 6.70
CA LEU A 187 -10.42 -11.55 5.35
C LEU A 187 -10.16 -10.46 4.32
N LYS A 188 -10.89 -9.34 4.43
CA LYS A 188 -10.68 -8.20 3.53
C LYS A 188 -9.36 -7.50 3.79
N ALA A 189 -9.01 -7.30 5.06
CA ALA A 189 -7.73 -6.71 5.45
C ALA A 189 -6.55 -7.57 4.97
N LEU A 190 -6.61 -8.90 5.18
CA LEU A 190 -5.62 -9.85 4.71
C LEU A 190 -5.47 -9.84 3.18
N ALA A 191 -6.59 -9.80 2.44
CA ALA A 191 -6.54 -9.76 0.97
C ALA A 191 -5.82 -8.50 0.45
N VAL A 192 -6.09 -7.35 1.06
CA VAL A 192 -5.39 -6.10 0.73
C VAL A 192 -3.91 -6.19 1.10
N PHE A 193 -3.60 -6.68 2.28
CA PHE A 193 -2.22 -6.82 2.75
C PHE A 193 -1.39 -7.75 1.85
N LYS A 194 -1.91 -8.90 1.47
CA LYS A 194 -1.27 -9.82 0.51
C LYS A 194 -1.02 -9.16 -0.84
N LYS A 195 -1.98 -8.38 -1.34
CA LYS A 195 -1.82 -7.64 -2.59
C LYS A 195 -0.71 -6.58 -2.49
N LEU A 196 -0.58 -5.90 -1.34
CA LEU A 196 0.51 -4.96 -1.09
C LEU A 196 1.87 -5.67 -1.10
N LEU A 197 2.02 -6.80 -0.40
CA LEU A 197 3.25 -7.58 -0.38
C LEU A 197 3.63 -8.05 -1.79
N TYR A 198 2.68 -8.58 -2.55
CA TYR A 198 2.89 -9.03 -3.93
C TYR A 198 3.36 -7.90 -4.84
N ASN A 199 2.67 -6.74 -4.81
CA ASN A 199 3.02 -5.59 -5.65
C ASN A 199 4.37 -4.96 -5.29
N THR A 200 4.85 -5.18 -4.09
CA THR A 200 6.12 -4.65 -3.57
C THR A 200 7.21 -5.72 -3.43
N ALA A 201 7.05 -6.87 -4.09
CA ALA A 201 8.04 -7.96 -4.05
C ALA A 201 9.45 -7.51 -4.50
N GLY A 202 9.53 -6.53 -5.40
CA GLY A 202 10.79 -5.92 -5.84
C GLY A 202 11.42 -4.92 -4.85
N TRP A 203 10.71 -4.52 -3.81
CA TRP A 203 11.21 -3.62 -2.76
C TRP A 203 12.06 -4.43 -1.78
N LYS A 204 13.27 -4.77 -2.19
CA LYS A 204 14.22 -5.48 -1.32
C LYS A 204 14.79 -4.50 -0.32
N ALA A 205 14.48 -4.73 0.95
CA ALA A 205 15.19 -4.06 2.03
C ALA A 205 16.67 -4.49 1.99
N LYS A 206 17.55 -3.52 1.91
CA LYS A 206 18.98 -3.75 2.12
C LYS A 206 19.18 -4.09 3.58
N HIS A 207 19.66 -5.31 3.89
CA HIS A 207 20.04 -5.75 5.22
C HIS A 207 18.96 -5.56 6.30
N LEU A 208 17.98 -6.49 6.31
CA LEU A 208 17.06 -6.59 7.46
C LEU A 208 17.83 -7.18 8.64
N GLU A 209 17.96 -6.41 9.73
CA GLU A 209 18.33 -7.01 11.01
C GLU A 209 17.21 -7.97 11.46
N PRO A 210 17.55 -9.16 11.98
CA PRO A 210 16.51 -10.05 12.50
C PRO A 210 15.72 -9.35 13.60
N LEU A 211 14.41 -9.48 13.55
CA LEU A 211 13.51 -9.01 14.60
C LEU A 211 13.83 -9.80 15.88
N PRO A 212 13.83 -9.14 17.05
CA PRO A 212 14.07 -9.78 18.34
C PRO A 212 13.01 -10.82 18.69
#